data_2833ccdf8ab1923b325731fd7e6a759a
#
_entry.id   2833ccdf8ab1923b325731fd7e6a759a
#
_cell.length_a   1.000
_cell.length_b   1.000
_cell.length_c   1.000
_cell.angle_alpha   90.00
_cell.angle_beta   90.00
_cell.angle_gamma   90.00
#
_symmetry.space_group_name_H-M   'P 1'
#
loop_
_entity.id
_entity.type
_entity.pdbx_description
1 polymer ?
#
loop_
_entity_poly.entity_id
_entity_poly.type
_entity_poly.pdbx_seq_one_letter_code
_entity_poly.pdbx_strand_id
1 'polypeptide(L)'
;MSTCRIIPCLDIREGRVVKGVQFVGLRDAGDPVELARWYDSEGADELVFLNITASYERRTPVFELASRVAEQVFIPFTVGGGIRTLADIRSILQAGADKISLNTVAVENPTLISEAAERFGIQCVVVAIDARWNGAYYEVYTHGGAHPNRQKCHRVGANGRSAWRRRNLVDQYGSRRHSAWLRTHLDTPSR
;
A
#
# COMPACT_ATOMS: atom_id res chain seq x y z
N MET A 1 24.70 -9.71 -6.74
CA MET A 1 24.47 -8.68 -5.72
C MET A 1 22.97 -8.38 -5.70
N SER A 2 22.29 -8.49 -4.55
CA SER A 2 20.90 -8.06 -4.46
C SER A 2 20.87 -6.55 -4.31
N THR A 3 20.25 -5.84 -5.24
CA THR A 3 20.05 -4.39 -5.16
C THR A 3 18.86 -4.10 -4.25
N CYS A 4 19.03 -3.18 -3.30
CA CYS A 4 17.92 -2.68 -2.48
C CYS A 4 17.17 -1.61 -3.30
N ARG A 5 15.83 -1.68 -3.34
CA ARG A 5 15.00 -0.65 -3.96
C ARG A 5 14.56 0.38 -2.91
N ILE A 6 14.59 1.64 -3.29
CA ILE A 6 14.10 2.75 -2.47
C ILE A 6 12.69 3.10 -2.96
N ILE A 7 11.70 2.90 -2.09
CA ILE A 7 10.29 3.09 -2.41
C ILE A 7 9.68 4.05 -1.37
N PRO A 8 9.69 5.36 -1.61
CA PRO A 8 9.03 6.33 -0.75
C PRO A 8 7.52 6.06 -0.67
N CYS A 9 6.98 6.16 0.55
CA CYS A 9 5.56 6.03 0.81
C CYS A 9 5.01 7.35 1.34
N LEU A 10 3.99 7.88 0.68
CA LEU A 10 3.37 9.16 0.95
C LEU A 10 1.96 8.97 1.47
N ASP A 11 1.72 9.35 2.72
CA ASP A 11 0.38 9.37 3.30
C ASP A 11 -0.39 10.59 2.79
N ILE A 12 -1.55 10.35 2.18
CA ILE A 12 -2.40 11.39 1.60
C ILE A 12 -3.65 11.57 2.47
N ARG A 13 -3.87 12.81 2.89
CA ARG A 13 -5.09 13.20 3.56
C ARG A 13 -5.65 14.47 2.91
N GLU A 14 -6.91 14.41 2.46
CA GLU A 14 -7.59 15.56 1.83
C GLU A 14 -6.80 16.17 0.65
N GLY A 15 -6.14 15.31 -0.16
CA GLY A 15 -5.37 15.73 -1.32
C GLY A 15 -3.96 16.29 -1.02
N ARG A 16 -3.52 16.31 0.23
CA ARG A 16 -2.19 16.76 0.66
C ARG A 16 -1.38 15.61 1.24
N VAL A 17 -0.07 15.65 1.03
CA VAL A 17 0.82 14.75 1.76
C VAL A 17 0.91 15.20 3.20
N VAL A 18 0.76 14.24 4.11
CA VAL A 18 0.86 14.51 5.54
C VAL A 18 1.96 13.67 6.17
N LYS A 19 2.56 14.22 7.22
CA LYS A 19 3.58 13.54 8.02
C LYS A 19 3.18 13.57 9.50
N GLY A 20 3.22 12.42 10.13
CA GLY A 20 2.91 12.31 11.56
C GLY A 20 3.48 11.02 12.15
N VAL A 21 3.40 10.90 13.46
CA VAL A 21 3.77 9.67 14.17
C VAL A 21 2.47 8.94 14.53
N GLN A 22 2.28 7.73 14.02
CA GLN A 22 1.08 6.91 14.27
C GLN A 22 -0.25 7.62 13.94
N PHE A 23 -0.28 8.39 12.86
CA PHE A 23 -1.43 9.19 12.43
C PHE A 23 -1.90 10.26 13.45
N VAL A 24 -1.07 10.58 14.45
CA VAL A 24 -1.35 11.63 15.44
C VAL A 24 -0.52 12.87 15.13
N GLY A 25 -1.12 14.05 15.28
CA GLY A 25 -0.43 15.33 15.06
C GLY A 25 0.02 15.51 13.60
N LEU A 26 -0.79 15.08 12.65
CA LEU A 26 -0.50 15.17 11.22
C LEU A 26 -0.20 16.63 10.81
N ARG A 27 0.94 16.81 10.16
CA ARG A 27 1.36 18.10 9.59
C ARG A 27 1.34 17.97 8.07
N ASP A 28 0.94 19.03 7.38
CA ASP A 28 1.06 19.15 5.94
C ASP A 28 2.54 19.07 5.53
N ALA A 29 2.85 18.21 4.58
CA ALA A 29 4.20 18.02 4.05
C ALA A 29 4.33 18.48 2.59
N GLY A 30 3.25 18.90 1.94
CA GLY A 30 3.27 19.48 0.60
C GLY A 30 2.28 18.88 -0.40
N ASP A 31 2.40 19.31 -1.65
CA ASP A 31 1.62 18.76 -2.76
C ASP A 31 2.17 17.38 -3.14
N PRO A 32 1.31 16.37 -3.31
CA PRO A 32 1.76 15.01 -3.63
C PRO A 32 2.44 14.90 -5.01
N VAL A 33 2.06 15.69 -5.99
CA VAL A 33 2.67 15.66 -7.33
C VAL A 33 4.06 16.29 -7.31
N GLU A 34 4.22 17.40 -6.61
CA GLU A 34 5.54 18.06 -6.44
C GLU A 34 6.53 17.14 -5.72
N LEU A 35 6.08 16.48 -4.64
CA LEU A 35 6.92 15.52 -3.92
C LEU A 35 7.23 14.29 -4.77
N ALA A 36 6.27 13.80 -5.55
CA ALA A 36 6.49 12.67 -6.46
C ALA A 36 7.57 12.99 -7.51
N ARG A 37 7.50 14.16 -8.13
CA ARG A 37 8.54 14.63 -9.07
C ARG A 37 9.91 14.77 -8.41
N TRP A 38 9.94 15.27 -7.19
CA TRP A 38 11.18 15.38 -6.45
C TRP A 38 11.80 14.01 -6.18
N TYR A 39 11.04 13.02 -5.70
CA TYR A 39 11.52 11.67 -5.47
C TYR A 39 11.95 10.97 -6.77
N ASP A 40 11.25 11.19 -7.87
CA ASP A 40 11.63 10.69 -9.20
C ASP A 40 12.99 11.27 -9.61
N SER A 41 13.19 12.58 -9.46
CA SER A 41 14.48 13.25 -9.77
C SER A 41 15.64 12.82 -8.87
N GLU A 42 15.35 12.42 -7.62
CA GLU A 42 16.34 11.88 -6.66
C GLU A 42 16.64 10.38 -6.88
N GLY A 43 16.01 9.75 -7.88
CA GLY A 43 16.29 8.38 -8.27
C GLY A 43 15.60 7.32 -7.41
N ALA A 44 14.42 7.60 -6.90
CA ALA A 44 13.58 6.58 -6.27
C ALA A 44 13.18 5.51 -7.31
N ASP A 45 13.08 4.25 -6.88
CA ASP A 45 12.75 3.13 -7.78
C ASP A 45 11.24 3.00 -8.05
N GLU A 46 10.41 3.33 -7.07
CA GLU A 46 8.94 3.28 -7.13
C GLU A 46 8.37 4.28 -6.11
N LEU A 47 7.10 4.65 -6.25
CA LEU A 47 6.37 5.46 -5.26
C LEU A 47 5.15 4.72 -4.73
N VAL A 48 4.73 5.03 -3.51
CA VAL A 48 3.47 4.56 -2.94
C VAL A 48 2.69 5.74 -2.39
N PHE A 49 1.42 5.86 -2.78
CA PHE A 49 0.47 6.83 -2.25
C PHE A 49 -0.58 6.09 -1.44
N LEU A 50 -0.69 6.40 -0.15
CA LEU A 50 -1.70 5.83 0.74
C LEU A 50 -2.71 6.88 1.13
N ASN A 51 -3.93 6.75 0.64
CA ASN A 51 -5.02 7.59 1.11
C ASN A 51 -5.47 7.14 2.51
N ILE A 52 -5.16 7.95 3.50
CA ILE A 52 -5.52 7.73 4.91
C ILE A 52 -6.79 8.49 5.32
N THR A 53 -7.53 9.07 4.37
CA THR A 53 -8.79 9.75 4.64
C THR A 53 -9.85 8.73 5.08
N ALA A 54 -10.40 8.88 6.28
CA ALA A 54 -11.33 7.93 6.89
C ALA A 54 -12.70 7.86 6.20
N SER A 55 -13.07 8.83 5.38
CA SER A 55 -14.41 8.98 4.80
C SER A 55 -14.48 8.38 3.40
N TYR A 56 -15.47 7.48 3.20
CA TYR A 56 -15.80 6.89 1.91
C TYR A 56 -16.25 7.92 0.85
N GLU A 57 -16.87 8.99 1.28
CA GLU A 57 -17.48 10.00 0.41
C GLU A 57 -16.46 10.90 -0.33
N ARG A 58 -15.19 10.85 0.07
CA ARG A 58 -14.11 11.67 -0.51
C ARG A 58 -13.14 10.88 -1.39
N ARG A 59 -13.64 9.94 -2.19
CA ARG A 59 -12.79 9.08 -3.07
C ARG A 59 -12.31 9.76 -4.34
N THR A 60 -13.04 10.76 -4.83
CA THR A 60 -12.68 11.52 -6.02
C THR A 60 -11.21 12.00 -6.01
N PRO A 61 -10.67 12.51 -4.89
CA PRO A 61 -9.29 12.97 -4.83
C PRO A 61 -8.23 11.92 -5.19
N VAL A 62 -8.51 10.62 -4.99
CA VAL A 62 -7.51 9.55 -5.25
C VAL A 62 -7.33 9.29 -6.75
N PHE A 63 -8.41 9.29 -7.51
CA PHE A 63 -8.36 9.10 -8.97
C PHE A 63 -7.74 10.32 -9.66
N GLU A 64 -8.13 11.52 -9.24
CA GLU A 64 -7.55 12.76 -9.74
C GLU A 64 -6.06 12.85 -9.41
N LEU A 65 -5.67 12.44 -8.20
CA LEU A 65 -4.27 12.36 -7.82
C LEU A 65 -3.50 11.39 -8.73
N ALA A 66 -4.03 10.19 -8.96
CA ALA A 66 -3.37 9.20 -9.81
C ALA A 66 -3.14 9.74 -11.23
N SER A 67 -4.15 10.40 -11.83
CA SER A 67 -4.03 11.02 -13.15
C SER A 67 -2.96 12.12 -13.17
N ARG A 68 -2.97 13.01 -12.17
CA ARG A 68 -1.99 14.11 -12.07
C ARG A 68 -0.56 13.60 -11.88
N VAL A 69 -0.38 12.53 -11.10
CA VAL A 69 0.93 11.89 -10.89
C VAL A 69 1.39 11.23 -12.18
N ALA A 70 0.53 10.46 -12.87
CA ALA A 70 0.87 9.77 -14.11
C ALA A 70 1.34 10.71 -15.23
N GLU A 71 0.89 11.97 -15.23
CA GLU A 71 1.32 12.99 -16.18
C GLU A 71 2.72 13.54 -15.91
N GLN A 72 3.24 13.40 -14.69
CA GLN A 72 4.42 14.12 -14.23
C GLN A 72 5.55 13.21 -13.73
N VAL A 73 5.30 11.93 -13.51
CA VAL A 73 6.22 10.98 -12.88
C VAL A 73 6.38 9.76 -13.79
N PHE A 74 7.62 9.33 -14.01
CA PHE A 74 7.96 8.26 -14.93
C PHE A 74 8.38 6.95 -14.24
N ILE A 75 8.61 6.97 -12.93
CA ILE A 75 8.82 5.75 -12.14
C ILE A 75 7.48 5.11 -11.77
N PRO A 76 7.42 3.77 -11.62
CA PRO A 76 6.18 3.08 -11.26
C PRO A 76 5.62 3.57 -9.94
N PHE A 77 4.30 3.70 -9.85
CA PHE A 77 3.67 4.06 -8.59
C PHE A 77 2.48 3.18 -8.23
N THR A 78 2.29 3.02 -6.93
CA THR A 78 1.22 2.24 -6.31
C THR A 78 0.26 3.18 -5.58
N VAL A 79 -1.03 2.94 -5.73
CA VAL A 79 -2.06 3.67 -4.99
C VAL A 79 -2.78 2.74 -4.02
N GLY A 80 -2.93 3.14 -2.78
CA GLY A 80 -3.64 2.40 -1.73
C GLY A 80 -4.55 3.29 -0.90
N GLY A 81 -5.35 2.64 -0.05
CA GLY A 81 -6.31 3.28 0.84
C GLY A 81 -7.70 3.41 0.24
N GLY A 82 -8.70 2.90 0.96
CA GLY A 82 -10.11 3.01 0.61
C GLY A 82 -10.61 2.15 -0.55
N ILE A 83 -9.78 1.29 -1.15
CA ILE A 83 -10.16 0.38 -2.24
C ILE A 83 -11.00 -0.77 -1.69
N ARG A 84 -12.16 -1.04 -2.29
CA ARG A 84 -13.10 -2.08 -1.83
C ARG A 84 -13.66 -2.96 -2.93
N THR A 85 -13.64 -2.51 -4.17
CA THR A 85 -14.29 -3.19 -5.31
C THR A 85 -13.36 -3.30 -6.51
N LEU A 86 -13.67 -4.23 -7.43
CA LEU A 86 -13.00 -4.32 -8.72
C LEU A 86 -13.18 -3.06 -9.58
N ALA A 87 -14.27 -2.33 -9.39
CA ALA A 87 -14.50 -1.06 -10.08
C ALA A 87 -13.53 0.01 -9.59
N ASP A 88 -13.28 0.10 -8.26
CA ASP A 88 -12.28 1.01 -7.71
C ASP A 88 -10.90 0.70 -8.28
N ILE A 89 -10.51 -0.59 -8.29
CA ILE A 89 -9.23 -1.04 -8.84
C ILE A 89 -9.08 -0.62 -10.31
N ARG A 90 -10.10 -0.91 -11.11
CA ARG A 90 -10.09 -0.53 -12.53
C ARG A 90 -9.88 0.96 -12.71
N SER A 91 -10.62 1.78 -11.98
CA SER A 91 -10.55 3.24 -12.10
C SER A 91 -9.17 3.78 -11.77
N ILE A 92 -8.53 3.24 -10.70
CA ILE A 92 -7.19 3.65 -10.29
C ILE A 92 -6.14 3.27 -11.35
N LEU A 93 -6.21 2.03 -11.88
CA LEU A 93 -5.29 1.58 -12.92
C LEU A 93 -5.49 2.35 -14.23
N GLN A 94 -6.74 2.66 -14.59
CA GLN A 94 -7.06 3.50 -15.76
C GLN A 94 -6.60 4.94 -15.60
N ALA A 95 -6.52 5.44 -14.36
CA ALA A 95 -5.98 6.76 -14.05
C ALA A 95 -4.44 6.83 -14.14
N GLY A 96 -3.77 5.70 -14.45
CA GLY A 96 -2.34 5.65 -14.70
C GLY A 96 -1.50 5.00 -13.60
N ALA A 97 -2.10 4.54 -12.49
CA ALA A 97 -1.34 3.81 -11.49
C ALA A 97 -0.89 2.43 -12.03
N ASP A 98 0.35 2.04 -11.74
CA ASP A 98 0.88 0.72 -12.12
C ASP A 98 0.37 -0.39 -11.20
N LYS A 99 0.10 -0.06 -9.95
CA LYS A 99 -0.30 -1.03 -8.92
C LYS A 99 -1.32 -0.42 -7.97
N ILE A 100 -2.11 -1.30 -7.36
CA ILE A 100 -2.98 -0.96 -6.23
C ILE A 100 -2.52 -1.69 -4.97
N SER A 101 -2.79 -1.10 -3.81
CA SER A 101 -2.50 -1.70 -2.51
C SER A 101 -3.79 -1.95 -1.72
N LEU A 102 -4.02 -3.21 -1.37
CA LEU A 102 -5.16 -3.67 -0.58
C LEU A 102 -4.71 -3.97 0.85
N ASN A 103 -5.36 -3.37 1.84
CA ASN A 103 -5.10 -3.59 3.26
C ASN A 103 -6.34 -4.21 3.94
N THR A 104 -7.22 -3.43 4.52
CA THR A 104 -8.40 -3.89 5.26
C THR A 104 -9.25 -4.87 4.45
N VAL A 105 -9.51 -4.58 3.17
CA VAL A 105 -10.31 -5.44 2.30
C VAL A 105 -9.64 -6.80 2.04
N ALA A 106 -8.31 -6.87 2.05
CA ALA A 106 -7.60 -8.15 1.91
C ALA A 106 -7.84 -9.10 3.09
N VAL A 107 -8.21 -8.56 4.25
CA VAL A 107 -8.57 -9.31 5.45
C VAL A 107 -10.06 -9.63 5.47
N GLU A 108 -10.91 -8.65 5.12
CA GLU A 108 -12.37 -8.76 5.17
C GLU A 108 -12.96 -9.56 3.99
N ASN A 109 -12.39 -9.40 2.80
CA ASN A 109 -12.80 -10.09 1.58
C ASN A 109 -11.57 -10.58 0.78
N PRO A 110 -10.93 -11.68 1.20
CA PRO A 110 -9.75 -12.20 0.52
C PRO A 110 -9.98 -12.61 -0.95
N THR A 111 -11.22 -12.90 -1.34
CA THR A 111 -11.55 -13.28 -2.73
C THR A 111 -11.30 -12.15 -3.70
N LEU A 112 -11.42 -10.90 -3.26
CA LEU A 112 -11.12 -9.73 -4.08
C LEU A 112 -9.67 -9.72 -4.58
N ILE A 113 -8.72 -10.29 -3.80
CA ILE A 113 -7.32 -10.39 -4.21
C ILE A 113 -7.19 -11.28 -5.45
N SER A 114 -7.84 -12.47 -5.41
CA SER A 114 -7.83 -13.42 -6.54
C SER A 114 -8.51 -12.84 -7.77
N GLU A 115 -9.70 -12.28 -7.59
CA GLU A 115 -10.46 -11.66 -8.68
C GLU A 115 -9.72 -10.48 -9.33
N ALA A 116 -9.06 -9.66 -8.52
CA ALA A 116 -8.24 -8.56 -9.01
C ALA A 116 -7.02 -9.08 -9.78
N ALA A 117 -6.35 -10.12 -9.26
CA ALA A 117 -5.19 -10.71 -9.90
C ALA A 117 -5.53 -11.37 -11.23
N GLU A 118 -6.67 -12.06 -11.33
CA GLU A 118 -7.16 -12.68 -12.57
C GLU A 118 -7.53 -11.61 -13.62
N ARG A 119 -8.14 -10.52 -13.18
CA ARG A 119 -8.68 -9.51 -14.09
C ARG A 119 -7.67 -8.49 -14.57
N PHE A 120 -6.75 -8.07 -13.70
CA PHE A 120 -5.81 -6.98 -13.96
C PHE A 120 -4.35 -7.43 -14.00
N GLY A 121 -4.09 -8.66 -13.65
CA GLY A 121 -2.76 -9.23 -13.57
C GLY A 121 -2.19 -9.19 -12.14
N ILE A 122 -1.48 -10.25 -11.81
CA ILE A 122 -0.86 -10.45 -10.48
C ILE A 122 0.15 -9.34 -10.12
N GLN A 123 0.78 -8.73 -11.11
CA GLN A 123 1.78 -7.67 -10.92
C GLN A 123 1.17 -6.34 -10.47
N CYS A 124 -0.13 -6.11 -10.75
CA CYS A 124 -0.81 -4.85 -10.44
C CYS A 124 -1.33 -4.77 -9.02
N VAL A 125 -1.34 -5.88 -8.26
CA VAL A 125 -1.97 -5.92 -6.94
C VAL A 125 -0.93 -6.15 -5.85
N VAL A 126 -0.93 -5.35 -4.81
CA VAL A 126 -0.08 -5.45 -3.62
C VAL A 126 -0.98 -5.65 -2.41
N VAL A 127 -0.63 -6.56 -1.51
CA VAL A 127 -1.29 -6.71 -0.21
C VAL A 127 -0.44 -6.03 0.86
N ALA A 128 -1.00 -5.01 1.50
CA ALA A 128 -0.40 -4.35 2.66
C ALA A 128 -0.97 -4.99 3.94
N ILE A 129 -0.11 -5.33 4.88
CA ILE A 129 -0.50 -5.98 6.13
C ILE A 129 0.04 -5.17 7.30
N ASP A 130 -0.86 -4.52 8.05
CA ASP A 130 -0.52 -3.92 9.33
C ASP A 130 -0.44 -5.02 10.38
N ALA A 131 0.69 -5.15 11.05
CA ALA A 131 0.88 -6.18 12.05
C ALA A 131 1.62 -5.65 13.27
N ARG A 132 1.19 -6.10 14.47
CA ARG A 132 1.82 -5.74 15.75
C ARG A 132 2.18 -7.01 16.53
N TRP A 133 3.34 -7.02 17.13
CA TRP A 133 3.75 -8.09 18.04
C TRP A 133 2.94 -8.01 19.35
N ASN A 134 2.26 -9.10 19.71
CA ASN A 134 1.41 -9.18 20.90
C ASN A 134 2.04 -10.01 22.05
N GLY A 135 3.33 -10.34 21.95
CA GLY A 135 4.06 -11.18 22.90
C GLY A 135 4.24 -12.63 22.45
N ALA A 136 3.40 -13.12 21.50
CA ALA A 136 3.43 -14.50 21.03
C ALA A 136 3.50 -14.61 19.49
N TYR A 137 2.89 -13.68 18.78
CA TYR A 137 2.87 -13.64 17.31
C TYR A 137 2.55 -12.24 16.79
N TYR A 138 2.78 -12.01 15.51
CA TYR A 138 2.36 -10.80 14.82
C TYR A 138 0.87 -10.87 14.52
N GLU A 139 0.08 -10.08 15.23
CA GLU A 139 -1.36 -9.93 15.08
C GLU A 139 -1.67 -8.88 14.01
N VAL A 140 -2.61 -9.20 13.10
CA VAL A 140 -3.03 -8.31 12.03
C VAL A 140 -3.98 -7.25 12.55
N TYR A 141 -3.80 -6.04 12.06
CA TYR A 141 -4.65 -4.89 12.30
C TYR A 141 -5.30 -4.42 10.99
N THR A 142 -6.49 -3.87 11.09
CA THR A 142 -7.24 -3.27 9.99
C THR A 142 -7.53 -1.80 10.25
N HIS A 143 -8.04 -1.08 9.26
CA HIS A 143 -8.41 0.34 9.38
C HIS A 143 -7.24 1.22 9.83
N GLY A 144 -6.08 1.11 9.13
CA GLY A 144 -4.90 1.89 9.47
C GLY A 144 -4.31 1.57 10.85
N GLY A 145 -4.38 0.31 11.28
CA GLY A 145 -3.85 -0.14 12.56
C GLY A 145 -4.77 0.10 13.77
N ALA A 146 -6.01 0.55 13.56
CA ALA A 146 -6.94 0.89 14.64
C ALA A 146 -7.62 -0.34 15.27
N HIS A 147 -7.91 -1.39 14.48
CA HIS A 147 -8.69 -2.54 14.92
C HIS A 147 -7.89 -3.84 14.85
N PRO A 148 -7.66 -4.54 15.97
CA PRO A 148 -7.05 -5.87 15.97
C PRO A 148 -8.02 -6.88 15.36
N ASN A 149 -7.52 -7.71 14.45
CA ASN A 149 -8.34 -8.73 13.77
C ASN A 149 -8.17 -10.14 14.34
N ARG A 150 -7.30 -10.33 15.33
CA ARG A 150 -6.95 -11.64 15.93
C ARG A 150 -6.38 -12.68 14.95
N GLN A 151 -6.18 -12.33 13.70
CA GLN A 151 -5.52 -13.19 12.72
C GLN A 151 -3.99 -13.08 12.83
N LYS A 152 -3.31 -14.19 12.60
CA LYS A 152 -1.85 -14.18 12.52
C LYS A 152 -1.41 -13.65 11.15
N CYS A 153 -0.43 -12.78 11.13
CA CYS A 153 0.09 -12.16 9.90
C CYS A 153 0.40 -13.18 8.79
N HIS A 154 0.97 -14.35 9.15
CA HIS A 154 1.27 -15.39 8.17
C HIS A 154 0.02 -15.98 7.48
N ARG A 155 -1.16 -15.98 8.12
CA ARG A 155 -2.42 -16.44 7.50
C ARG A 155 -2.90 -15.49 6.42
N VAL A 156 -2.89 -14.19 6.68
CA VAL A 156 -3.26 -13.17 5.69
C VAL A 156 -2.28 -13.20 4.52
N GLY A 157 -0.97 -13.30 4.80
CA GLY A 157 0.05 -13.48 3.78
C GLY A 157 -0.08 -14.81 3.01
N ALA A 158 -0.61 -15.89 3.62
CA ALA A 158 -0.87 -17.16 2.94
C ALA A 158 -2.10 -17.10 2.03
N ASN A 159 -3.17 -16.41 2.44
CA ASN A 159 -4.31 -16.12 1.57
C ASN A 159 -3.88 -15.30 0.36
N GLY A 160 -3.01 -14.33 0.54
CA GLY A 160 -2.34 -13.63 -0.54
C GLY A 160 -1.46 -14.55 -1.38
N ARG A 161 -0.77 -15.54 -0.82
CA ARG A 161 0.12 -16.47 -1.56
C ARG A 161 -0.62 -17.56 -2.32
N SER A 162 -1.77 -18.04 -1.87
CA SER A 162 -2.58 -18.99 -2.66
C SER A 162 -3.21 -18.33 -3.89
N ALA A 163 -3.52 -17.02 -3.79
CA ALA A 163 -3.86 -16.17 -4.91
C ALA A 163 -2.61 -15.56 -5.61
N TRP A 164 -1.44 -15.55 -4.92
CA TRP A 164 -0.28 -14.71 -5.23
C TRP A 164 1.04 -15.35 -4.86
N ARG A 165 1.81 -15.77 -5.79
CA ARG A 165 3.15 -16.30 -5.51
C ARG A 165 4.25 -15.26 -5.31
N ARG A 166 4.02 -13.94 -5.38
CA ARG A 166 5.17 -13.03 -5.54
C ARG A 166 5.26 -11.71 -4.79
N ARG A 167 4.25 -11.09 -4.17
CA ARG A 167 4.46 -9.77 -3.53
C ARG A 167 3.51 -9.48 -2.36
N ASN A 168 4.02 -9.51 -1.14
CA ASN A 168 3.36 -8.96 0.05
C ASN A 168 4.15 -7.76 0.54
N LEU A 169 3.48 -6.65 0.77
CA LEU A 169 4.01 -5.53 1.53
C LEU A 169 3.56 -5.72 2.98
N VAL A 170 4.49 -5.82 3.93
CA VAL A 170 4.17 -5.92 5.36
C VAL A 170 4.58 -4.62 6.02
N ASP A 171 3.61 -3.90 6.60
CA ASP A 171 3.86 -2.79 7.47
C ASP A 171 3.88 -3.27 8.93
N GLN A 172 4.96 -3.00 9.65
CA GLN A 172 5.12 -3.36 11.05
C GLN A 172 5.04 -2.12 11.92
N TYR A 173 3.96 -1.98 12.67
CA TYR A 173 3.88 -1.01 13.75
C TYR A 173 4.55 -1.60 15.01
N GLY A 174 5.85 -1.37 15.14
CA GLY A 174 6.60 -1.72 16.35
C GLY A 174 6.47 -0.66 17.44
N SER A 175 6.45 -1.08 18.71
CA SER A 175 6.38 -0.21 19.90
C SER A 175 7.64 0.59 20.19
N ARG A 176 8.63 0.63 19.30
CA ARG A 176 9.81 1.51 19.39
C ARG A 176 10.20 1.99 17.98
N ARG A 177 9.85 3.26 17.71
CA ARG A 177 10.48 4.14 16.70
C ARG A 177 11.06 3.39 15.50
N HIS A 178 10.28 3.25 14.44
CA HIS A 178 10.62 3.19 13.02
C HIS A 178 9.55 2.39 12.29
N SER A 179 8.84 3.04 11.39
CA SER A 179 8.06 2.38 10.34
C SER A 179 9.07 1.69 9.43
N ALA A 180 9.22 0.39 9.58
CA ALA A 180 10.03 -0.39 8.64
C ALA A 180 9.10 -1.07 7.65
N TRP A 181 9.17 -0.67 6.40
CA TRP A 181 8.56 -1.38 5.29
C TRP A 181 9.37 -2.64 5.02
N LEU A 182 8.85 -3.81 5.36
CA LEU A 182 9.49 -5.08 5.05
C LEU A 182 8.87 -5.66 3.79
N ARG A 183 9.59 -5.52 2.68
CA ARG A 183 9.33 -6.28 1.46
C ARG A 183 9.97 -7.65 1.62
N THR A 184 9.20 -8.69 1.89
CA THR A 184 9.74 -10.05 1.81
C THR A 184 9.82 -10.48 0.34
N HIS A 185 11.01 -10.40 -0.25
CA HIS A 185 11.38 -11.27 -1.35
C HIS A 185 11.54 -12.68 -0.77
N LEU A 186 10.61 -13.56 -1.06
CA LEU A 186 10.86 -14.96 -0.93
C LEU A 186 11.62 -15.40 -2.19
N ASP A 187 12.94 -15.45 -2.06
CA ASP A 187 13.79 -16.14 -3.00
C ASP A 187 13.32 -17.59 -3.09
N THR A 188 13.01 -18.03 -4.29
CA THR A 188 12.95 -19.45 -4.61
C THR A 188 14.34 -20.02 -4.38
N PRO A 189 14.50 -21.15 -3.66
CA PRO A 189 15.76 -21.86 -3.70
C PRO A 189 15.98 -22.32 -5.12
N SER A 190 17.02 -21.80 -5.74
CA SER A 190 17.60 -22.39 -6.92
C SER A 190 18.11 -23.77 -6.54
N ARG A 191 17.72 -24.75 -7.34
CA ARG A 191 18.46 -26.01 -7.37
C ARG A 191 19.91 -25.76 -7.67
#